data_dc76a7f4046f0572ba5db84df17696d6
#
_entry.id   dc76a7f4046f0572ba5db84df17696d6
#
_cell.length_a   1.000
_cell.length_b   1.000
_cell.length_c   1.000
_cell.angle_alpha   90.00
_cell.angle_beta   90.00
_cell.angle_gamma   90.00
#
_symmetry.space_group_name_H-M   'P 1'
#
loop_
_entity.id
_entity.type
_entity.pdbx_description
1 polymer ?
#
loop_
_entity_poly.entity_id
_entity_poly.type
_entity_poly.pdbx_seq_one_letter_code
_entity_poly.pdbx_strand_id
1 'polypeptide(L)'
;MAPVYIGLIHYPIYNKHMEVITTALTNYDLHDIARTARTYDVRTYFIIHPVKSQRDMAALIMNHWKTGLGSTYNPNRREAFEETALVPDLDQAVSRITGDCGEKPLIVTTDARVYPNTVSYPFMRRQIMEETQPVLILFGTGYGMTREMMKQFDYILEPVYGRGSYNHLCVRSAAAIIMDRLLGEAWWEK
;
A
#
# COMPACT_ATOMS: atom_id res chain seq x y z
N MET A 1 5.19 17.99 -6.71
CA MET A 1 4.97 16.53 -6.60
C MET A 1 4.45 16.20 -5.22
N ALA A 2 3.34 15.50 -5.13
CA ALA A 2 2.71 15.10 -3.88
C ALA A 2 3.57 14.07 -3.13
N PRO A 3 3.66 14.12 -1.80
CA PRO A 3 4.22 13.03 -1.02
C PRO A 3 3.32 11.80 -1.09
N VAL A 4 3.90 10.63 -1.41
CA VAL A 4 3.16 9.38 -1.58
C VAL A 4 3.39 8.46 -0.40
N TYR A 5 2.29 7.89 0.09
CA TYR A 5 2.22 6.90 1.13
C TYR A 5 1.50 5.66 0.61
N ILE A 6 1.81 4.50 1.14
CA ILE A 6 1.06 3.28 0.81
C ILE A 6 0.57 2.60 2.08
N GLY A 7 -0.53 1.86 1.98
CA GLY A 7 -1.11 1.09 3.08
C GLY A 7 -1.55 -0.30 2.63
N LEU A 8 -1.24 -1.31 3.44
CA LEU A 8 -1.73 -2.67 3.26
C LEU A 8 -2.83 -2.94 4.28
N ILE A 9 -4.06 -3.15 3.81
CA ILE A 9 -5.27 -3.33 4.61
C ILE A 9 -5.52 -4.81 4.88
N HIS A 10 -5.66 -5.16 6.16
CA HIS A 10 -5.98 -6.52 6.61
C HIS A 10 -7.40 -6.68 7.17
N TYR A 11 -8.12 -5.58 7.35
CA TYR A 11 -9.51 -5.53 7.82
C TYR A 11 -10.15 -4.20 7.45
N PRO A 12 -11.43 -4.16 7.06
CA PRO A 12 -12.32 -5.29 6.77
C PRO A 12 -12.11 -5.85 5.35
N ILE A 13 -11.95 -7.16 5.26
CA ILE A 13 -11.62 -7.88 4.02
C ILE A 13 -12.64 -8.99 3.79
N TYR A 14 -13.00 -9.26 2.54
CA TYR A 14 -13.84 -10.41 2.19
C TYR A 14 -13.03 -11.71 2.08
N ASN A 15 -13.62 -12.81 2.55
CA ASN A 15 -13.18 -14.16 2.21
C ASN A 15 -13.88 -14.65 0.92
N LYS A 16 -13.60 -15.90 0.52
CA LYS A 16 -14.21 -16.52 -0.67
C LYS A 16 -15.75 -16.67 -0.60
N HIS A 17 -16.32 -16.58 0.59
CA HIS A 17 -17.77 -16.64 0.83
C HIS A 17 -18.40 -15.25 0.99
N MET A 18 -17.65 -14.17 0.75
CA MET A 18 -18.07 -12.78 0.96
C MET A 18 -18.38 -12.43 2.42
N GLU A 19 -17.82 -13.19 3.37
CA GLU A 19 -17.87 -12.86 4.78
C GLU A 19 -16.74 -11.93 5.14
N VAL A 20 -16.99 -10.98 6.04
CA VAL A 20 -15.98 -10.02 6.50
C VAL A 20 -15.04 -10.69 7.49
N ILE A 21 -13.76 -10.69 7.17
CA ILE A 21 -12.70 -11.29 7.97
C ILE A 21 -11.53 -10.33 8.15
N THR A 22 -10.64 -10.68 9.07
CA THR A 22 -9.28 -10.14 9.16
C THR A 22 -8.31 -11.15 8.55
N THR A 23 -7.50 -10.74 7.61
CA THR A 23 -6.46 -11.60 7.01
C THR A 23 -5.19 -11.57 7.85
N ALA A 24 -4.42 -12.65 7.81
CA ALA A 24 -3.12 -12.70 8.47
C ALA A 24 -2.05 -11.90 7.70
N LEU A 25 -1.16 -11.26 8.43
CA LEU A 25 0.04 -10.64 7.88
C LEU A 25 1.06 -11.71 7.53
N THR A 26 1.65 -11.65 6.35
CA THR A 26 2.73 -12.55 5.93
C THR A 26 4.09 -11.89 5.99
N ASN A 27 5.12 -12.67 6.25
CA ASN A 27 6.51 -12.18 6.23
C ASN A 27 6.91 -11.65 4.84
N TYR A 28 6.36 -12.22 3.77
CA TYR A 28 6.60 -11.76 2.41
C TYR A 28 6.05 -10.36 2.15
N ASP A 29 4.86 -10.06 2.67
CA ASP A 29 4.24 -8.73 2.50
C ASP A 29 5.05 -7.65 3.23
N LEU A 30 5.60 -7.99 4.40
CA LEU A 30 6.50 -7.10 5.14
C LEU A 30 7.73 -6.73 4.31
N HIS A 31 8.44 -7.73 3.79
CA HIS A 31 9.72 -7.51 3.13
C HIS A 31 9.58 -6.96 1.71
N ASP A 32 8.71 -7.57 0.91
CA ASP A 32 8.65 -7.27 -0.52
C ASP A 32 8.05 -5.90 -0.78
N ILE A 33 6.96 -5.57 -0.06
CA ILE A 33 6.31 -4.25 -0.21
C ILE A 33 7.19 -3.14 0.37
N ALA A 34 7.85 -3.36 1.52
CA ALA A 34 8.76 -2.36 2.10
C ALA A 34 9.92 -2.03 1.14
N ARG A 35 10.52 -3.05 0.51
CA ARG A 35 11.60 -2.84 -0.47
C ARG A 35 11.11 -2.13 -1.73
N THR A 36 9.94 -2.50 -2.22
CA THR A 36 9.32 -1.82 -3.36
C THR A 36 9.00 -0.36 -3.01
N ALA A 37 8.41 -0.12 -1.85
CA ALA A 37 8.13 1.24 -1.36
C ALA A 37 9.39 2.11 -1.31
N ARG A 38 10.49 1.56 -0.77
CA ARG A 38 11.76 2.27 -0.71
C ARG A 38 12.36 2.54 -2.10
N THR A 39 12.20 1.60 -3.04
CA THR A 39 12.68 1.77 -4.43
C THR A 39 12.01 2.96 -5.13
N TYR A 40 10.73 3.20 -4.86
CA TYR A 40 9.94 4.28 -5.47
C TYR A 40 9.81 5.53 -4.59
N ASP A 41 10.65 5.68 -3.58
CA ASP A 41 10.70 6.82 -2.65
C ASP A 41 9.34 7.13 -1.98
N VAL A 42 8.60 6.08 -1.62
CA VAL A 42 7.38 6.18 -0.82
C VAL A 42 7.74 6.64 0.58
N ARG A 43 7.07 7.66 1.08
CA ARG A 43 7.35 8.28 2.39
C ARG A 43 7.15 7.33 3.57
N THR A 44 6.05 6.56 3.54
CA THR A 44 5.80 5.55 4.58
C THR A 44 4.95 4.41 4.00
N TYR A 45 5.34 3.18 4.31
CA TYR A 45 4.52 2.00 4.12
C TYR A 45 3.80 1.67 5.42
N PHE A 46 2.47 1.86 5.45
CA PHE A 46 1.62 1.52 6.58
C PHE A 46 1.14 0.07 6.49
N ILE A 47 1.41 -0.72 7.51
CA ILE A 47 0.80 -2.03 7.71
C ILE A 47 -0.38 -1.82 8.66
N ILE A 48 -1.59 -1.89 8.11
CA ILE A 48 -2.83 -1.56 8.80
C ILE A 48 -3.50 -2.86 9.26
N HIS A 49 -3.37 -3.17 10.55
CA HIS A 49 -3.85 -4.44 11.08
C HIS A 49 -4.46 -4.27 12.49
N PRO A 50 -5.77 -4.64 12.71
CA PRO A 50 -6.42 -4.40 14.00
C PRO A 50 -5.89 -5.29 15.12
N VAL A 51 -5.44 -6.50 14.81
CA VAL A 51 -5.02 -7.49 15.80
C VAL A 51 -3.62 -7.18 16.32
N LYS A 52 -3.52 -6.90 17.61
CA LYS A 52 -2.26 -6.51 18.26
C LYS A 52 -1.15 -7.55 18.10
N SER A 53 -1.46 -8.85 18.28
CA SER A 53 -0.44 -9.91 18.14
C SER A 53 0.19 -10.00 16.75
N GLN A 54 -0.56 -9.66 15.70
CA GLN A 54 -0.02 -9.58 14.34
C GLN A 54 0.95 -8.38 14.19
N ARG A 55 0.60 -7.23 14.78
CA ARG A 55 1.49 -6.07 14.80
C ARG A 55 2.75 -6.33 15.65
N ASP A 56 2.59 -7.02 16.79
CA ASP A 56 3.74 -7.38 17.65
C ASP A 56 4.70 -8.33 16.91
N MET A 57 4.18 -9.32 16.20
CA MET A 57 4.97 -10.22 15.34
C MET A 57 5.71 -9.44 14.25
N ALA A 58 5.02 -8.55 13.57
CA ALA A 58 5.64 -7.69 12.55
C ALA A 58 6.74 -6.81 13.14
N ALA A 59 6.50 -6.22 14.32
CA ALA A 59 7.48 -5.41 15.03
C ALA A 59 8.76 -6.21 15.38
N LEU A 60 8.61 -7.47 15.82
CA LEU A 60 9.75 -8.34 16.09
C LEU A 60 10.59 -8.60 14.84
N ILE A 61 9.93 -8.91 13.72
CA ILE A 61 10.62 -9.12 12.44
C ILE A 61 11.34 -7.85 11.99
N MET A 62 10.65 -6.72 12.01
CA MET A 62 11.22 -5.43 11.62
C MET A 62 12.41 -5.05 12.50
N ASN A 63 12.31 -5.23 13.83
CA ASN A 63 13.38 -4.91 14.76
C ASN A 63 14.62 -5.78 14.54
N HIS A 64 14.46 -7.06 14.20
CA HIS A 64 15.58 -7.91 13.83
C HIS A 64 16.42 -7.29 12.68
N TRP A 65 15.76 -6.69 11.69
CA TRP A 65 16.41 -6.08 10.54
C TRP A 65 16.84 -4.62 10.79
N LYS A 66 16.16 -3.88 11.66
CA LYS A 66 16.50 -2.47 11.97
C LYS A 66 17.64 -2.34 12.97
N THR A 67 17.63 -3.14 14.01
CA THR A 67 18.55 -3.01 15.17
C THR A 67 19.28 -4.30 15.55
N GLY A 68 18.83 -5.46 15.09
CA GLY A 68 19.43 -6.77 15.38
C GLY A 68 20.57 -7.13 14.43
N LEU A 69 21.03 -8.38 14.49
CA LEU A 69 22.10 -8.90 13.62
C LEU A 69 21.79 -8.73 12.12
N GLY A 70 20.52 -8.76 11.73
CA GLY A 70 20.09 -8.52 10.35
C GLY A 70 20.47 -7.15 9.83
N SER A 71 20.54 -6.13 10.68
CA SER A 71 20.88 -4.75 10.27
C SER A 71 22.30 -4.62 9.71
N THR A 72 23.23 -5.39 10.26
CA THR A 72 24.63 -5.43 9.80
C THR A 72 24.78 -6.35 8.58
N TYR A 73 24.03 -7.47 8.58
CA TYR A 73 24.09 -8.44 7.48
C TYR A 73 23.53 -7.89 6.16
N ASN A 74 22.42 -7.11 6.22
CA ASN A 74 21.77 -6.54 5.05
C ASN A 74 21.30 -5.11 5.31
N PRO A 75 22.17 -4.09 5.12
CA PRO A 75 21.84 -2.68 5.32
C PRO A 75 20.66 -2.19 4.47
N ASN A 76 20.54 -2.68 3.23
CA ASN A 76 19.43 -2.28 2.33
C ASN A 76 18.07 -2.73 2.87
N ARG A 77 18.01 -3.86 3.56
CA ARG A 77 16.78 -4.34 4.20
C ARG A 77 16.44 -3.51 5.43
N ARG A 78 17.43 -3.09 6.19
CA ARG A 78 17.25 -2.14 7.29
C ARG A 78 16.61 -0.85 6.77
N GLU A 79 17.20 -0.25 5.74
CA GLU A 79 16.72 0.98 5.12
C GLU A 79 15.26 0.87 4.64
N ALA A 80 14.88 -0.26 4.01
CA ALA A 80 13.51 -0.50 3.58
C ALA A 80 12.50 -0.50 4.75
N PHE A 81 12.90 -0.93 5.94
CA PHE A 81 12.03 -0.94 7.11
C PHE A 81 12.02 0.38 7.89
N GLU A 82 12.95 1.29 7.66
CA GLU A 82 12.95 2.61 8.33
C GLU A 82 11.68 3.39 8.03
N GLU A 83 11.19 3.30 6.79
CA GLU A 83 9.96 3.95 6.31
C GLU A 83 8.70 3.05 6.43
N THR A 84 8.74 2.02 7.28
CA THR A 84 7.60 1.13 7.52
C THR A 84 7.00 1.35 8.90
N ALA A 85 5.68 1.53 8.96
CA ALA A 85 4.94 1.79 10.19
C ALA A 85 3.79 0.81 10.41
N LEU A 86 3.58 0.41 11.67
CA LEU A 86 2.46 -0.45 12.08
C LEU A 86 1.38 0.41 12.72
N VAL A 87 0.15 0.29 12.23
CA VAL A 87 -1.02 1.01 12.78
C VAL A 87 -2.22 0.07 12.91
N PRO A 88 -3.13 0.30 13.88
CA PRO A 88 -4.27 -0.57 14.10
C PRO A 88 -5.37 -0.42 13.04
N ASP A 89 -5.54 0.79 12.48
CA ASP A 89 -6.62 1.15 11.58
C ASP A 89 -6.21 2.23 10.58
N LEU A 90 -7.07 2.49 9.61
CA LEU A 90 -6.84 3.49 8.56
C LEU A 90 -6.84 4.92 9.13
N ASP A 91 -7.67 5.20 10.13
CA ASP A 91 -7.78 6.54 10.72
C ASP A 91 -6.46 6.98 11.35
N GLN A 92 -5.73 6.05 11.97
CA GLN A 92 -4.40 6.34 12.51
C GLN A 92 -3.36 6.58 11.41
N ALA A 93 -3.43 5.86 10.28
CA ALA A 93 -2.56 6.14 9.13
C ALA A 93 -2.85 7.56 8.59
N VAL A 94 -4.11 7.87 8.35
CA VAL A 94 -4.55 9.20 7.87
C VAL A 94 -4.14 10.31 8.84
N SER A 95 -4.33 10.10 10.14
CA SER A 95 -3.96 11.09 11.18
C SER A 95 -2.46 11.36 11.19
N ARG A 96 -1.62 10.34 11.02
CA ARG A 96 -0.15 10.51 10.93
C ARG A 96 0.23 11.31 9.70
N ILE A 97 -0.31 10.97 8.53
CA ILE A 97 -0.06 11.71 7.28
C ILE A 97 -0.49 13.18 7.44
N THR A 98 -1.68 13.39 8.01
CA THR A 98 -2.18 14.75 8.25
C THR A 98 -1.29 15.54 9.20
N GLY A 99 -0.76 14.91 10.25
CA GLY A 99 0.20 15.52 11.16
C GLY A 99 1.52 15.89 10.49
N ASP A 100 2.01 15.01 9.61
CA ASP A 100 3.29 15.21 8.91
C ASP A 100 3.20 16.25 7.77
N CYS A 101 2.07 16.32 7.07
CA CYS A 101 1.88 17.16 5.88
C CYS A 101 1.04 18.42 6.13
N GLY A 102 0.32 18.51 7.26
CA GLY A 102 -0.62 19.58 7.55
C GLY A 102 -1.95 19.50 6.81
N GLU A 103 -2.15 18.47 5.98
CA GLU A 103 -3.31 18.26 5.11
C GLU A 103 -3.70 16.78 5.05
N LYS A 104 -5.01 16.50 4.93
CA LYS A 104 -5.49 15.13 4.75
C LYS A 104 -5.05 14.55 3.40
N PRO A 105 -4.65 13.27 3.37
CA PRO A 105 -4.29 12.64 2.11
C PRO A 105 -5.53 12.40 1.23
N LEU A 106 -5.33 12.48 -0.09
CA LEU A 106 -6.19 11.87 -1.08
C LEU A 106 -6.08 10.35 -0.94
N ILE A 107 -7.19 9.66 -0.71
CA ILE A 107 -7.19 8.21 -0.51
C ILE A 107 -7.54 7.50 -1.82
N VAL A 108 -6.59 6.74 -2.31
CA VAL A 108 -6.68 5.98 -3.56
C VAL A 108 -6.57 4.51 -3.25
N THR A 109 -7.46 3.69 -3.78
CA THR A 109 -7.38 2.25 -3.59
C THR A 109 -7.20 1.50 -4.90
N THR A 110 -6.95 0.21 -4.81
CA THR A 110 -6.75 -0.70 -5.93
C THR A 110 -7.72 -1.88 -5.83
N ASP A 111 -8.24 -2.32 -6.97
CA ASP A 111 -9.08 -3.52 -7.04
C ASP A 111 -8.89 -4.19 -8.41
N ALA A 112 -9.21 -5.47 -8.51
CA ALA A 112 -9.26 -6.19 -9.78
C ALA A 112 -10.55 -5.93 -10.58
N ARG A 113 -11.50 -5.17 -10.02
CA ARG A 113 -12.79 -4.80 -10.60
C ARG A 113 -12.84 -3.31 -10.92
N VAL A 114 -13.74 -2.94 -11.83
CA VAL A 114 -14.00 -1.53 -12.23
C VAL A 114 -15.20 -0.99 -11.46
N TYR A 115 -15.11 0.25 -11.01
CA TYR A 115 -16.12 0.98 -10.25
C TYR A 115 -16.44 2.33 -10.91
N PRO A 116 -17.55 3.00 -10.54
CA PRO A 116 -17.90 4.30 -11.13
C PRO A 116 -16.85 5.40 -10.95
N ASN A 117 -16.08 5.36 -9.84
CA ASN A 117 -14.98 6.29 -9.54
C ASN A 117 -13.60 5.70 -9.88
N THR A 118 -13.54 4.75 -10.81
CA THR A 118 -12.28 4.20 -11.33
C THR A 118 -11.59 5.24 -12.20
N VAL A 119 -10.29 5.44 -11.96
CA VAL A 119 -9.42 6.36 -12.71
C VAL A 119 -8.25 5.62 -13.34
N SER A 120 -7.73 6.17 -14.44
CA SER A 120 -6.58 5.61 -15.14
C SER A 120 -5.26 5.93 -14.43
N TYR A 121 -4.22 5.14 -14.71
CA TYR A 121 -2.86 5.41 -14.23
C TYR A 121 -2.33 6.76 -14.71
N PRO A 122 -2.49 7.17 -15.99
CA PRO A 122 -2.05 8.49 -16.43
C PRO A 122 -2.72 9.66 -15.70
N PHE A 123 -4.02 9.53 -15.35
CA PHE A 123 -4.70 10.53 -14.54
C PHE A 123 -4.07 10.63 -13.15
N MET A 124 -3.94 9.52 -12.44
CA MET A 124 -3.40 9.52 -11.08
C MET A 124 -1.93 9.93 -11.03
N ARG A 125 -1.14 9.51 -12.02
CA ARG A 125 0.25 9.96 -12.15
C ARG A 125 0.35 11.48 -12.27
N ARG A 126 -0.49 12.12 -13.09
CA ARG A 126 -0.53 13.58 -13.18
C ARG A 126 -0.90 14.23 -11.86
N GLN A 127 -1.92 13.72 -11.15
CA GLN A 127 -2.28 14.21 -9.81
C GLN A 127 -1.08 14.17 -8.85
N ILE A 128 -0.32 13.07 -8.84
CA ILE A 128 0.87 12.95 -8.00
C ILE A 128 1.96 13.93 -8.41
N MET A 129 2.17 14.15 -9.70
CA MET A 129 3.27 14.98 -10.20
C MET A 129 2.99 16.48 -10.14
N GLU A 130 1.74 16.90 -10.33
CA GLU A 130 1.35 18.30 -10.44
C GLU A 130 0.82 18.90 -9.14
N GLU A 131 0.20 18.08 -8.27
CA GLU A 131 -0.39 18.54 -7.03
C GLU A 131 0.57 18.41 -5.83
N THR A 132 0.17 18.98 -4.70
CA THR A 132 0.93 18.95 -3.43
C THR A 132 0.23 18.15 -2.35
N GLN A 133 -1.07 17.91 -2.49
CA GLN A 133 -1.85 17.13 -1.52
C GLN A 133 -1.28 15.72 -1.38
N PRO A 134 -0.98 15.23 -0.16
CA PRO A 134 -0.46 13.89 0.03
C PRO A 134 -1.41 12.82 -0.51
N VAL A 135 -0.86 11.75 -1.06
CA VAL A 135 -1.62 10.63 -1.63
C VAL A 135 -1.34 9.37 -0.83
N LEU A 136 -2.40 8.70 -0.34
CA LEU A 136 -2.33 7.41 0.32
C LEU A 136 -2.92 6.34 -0.60
N ILE A 137 -2.08 5.45 -1.13
CA ILE A 137 -2.49 4.34 -1.99
C ILE A 137 -2.70 3.10 -1.13
N LEU A 138 -3.92 2.56 -1.12
CA LEU A 138 -4.30 1.40 -0.33
C LEU A 138 -4.35 0.12 -1.16
N PHE A 139 -3.73 -0.92 -0.65
CA PHE A 139 -3.78 -2.28 -1.16
C PHE A 139 -4.59 -3.16 -0.22
N GLY A 140 -5.57 -3.87 -0.77
CA GLY A 140 -6.33 -4.88 -0.03
C GLY A 140 -5.64 -6.25 -0.07
N THR A 141 -6.11 -7.13 0.80
CA THR A 141 -5.70 -8.54 0.86
C THR A 141 -6.91 -9.45 0.60
N GLY A 142 -6.71 -10.78 0.60
CA GLY A 142 -7.79 -11.75 0.45
C GLY A 142 -8.61 -11.57 -0.83
N TYR A 143 -9.92 -11.45 -0.68
CA TYR A 143 -10.87 -11.25 -1.79
C TYR A 143 -11.29 -9.78 -1.95
N GLY A 144 -10.49 -8.86 -1.45
CA GLY A 144 -10.69 -7.42 -1.54
C GLY A 144 -11.35 -6.81 -0.31
N MET A 145 -11.26 -5.49 -0.22
CA MET A 145 -11.90 -4.69 0.84
C MET A 145 -13.42 -4.69 0.71
N THR A 146 -14.10 -4.45 1.83
CA THR A 146 -15.57 -4.40 1.83
C THR A 146 -16.11 -3.25 0.98
N ARG A 147 -17.32 -3.42 0.44
CA ARG A 147 -18.00 -2.40 -0.37
C ARG A 147 -18.20 -1.09 0.39
N GLU A 148 -18.47 -1.20 1.69
CA GLU A 148 -18.67 -0.05 2.58
C GLU A 148 -17.39 0.76 2.70
N MET A 149 -16.25 0.08 2.82
CA MET A 149 -14.94 0.73 2.86
C MET A 149 -14.58 1.35 1.50
N MET A 150 -14.81 0.62 0.40
CA MET A 150 -14.52 1.09 -0.95
C MET A 150 -15.26 2.38 -1.33
N LYS A 151 -16.47 2.63 -0.77
CA LYS A 151 -17.25 3.84 -1.02
C LYS A 151 -16.67 5.10 -0.36
N GLN A 152 -15.75 4.95 0.59
CA GLN A 152 -15.17 6.06 1.35
C GLN A 152 -13.91 6.64 0.68
N PHE A 153 -13.43 6.01 -0.37
CA PHE A 153 -12.20 6.39 -1.04
C PHE A 153 -12.47 7.37 -2.20
N ASP A 154 -11.56 8.30 -2.38
CA ASP A 154 -11.68 9.34 -3.40
C ASP A 154 -11.61 8.75 -4.81
N TYR A 155 -10.64 7.85 -5.03
CA TYR A 155 -10.44 7.18 -6.33
C TYR A 155 -10.13 5.70 -6.17
N ILE A 156 -10.46 4.95 -7.21
CA ILE A 156 -10.08 3.55 -7.38
C ILE A 156 -9.25 3.45 -8.67
N LEU A 157 -8.04 2.91 -8.59
CA LEU A 157 -7.21 2.70 -9.77
C LEU A 157 -7.79 1.61 -10.65
N GLU A 158 -7.69 1.79 -11.95
CA GLU A 158 -8.02 0.76 -12.91
C GLU A 158 -7.22 -0.52 -12.65
N PRO A 159 -7.79 -1.71 -12.93
CA PRO A 159 -7.09 -2.98 -12.74
C PRO A 159 -5.79 -3.06 -13.53
N VAL A 160 -4.83 -3.82 -13.03
CA VAL A 160 -3.63 -4.17 -13.79
C VAL A 160 -3.99 -5.26 -14.79
N TYR A 161 -4.19 -4.88 -16.04
CA TYR A 161 -4.50 -5.83 -17.11
C TYR A 161 -3.25 -6.48 -17.69
N GLY A 162 -3.31 -7.81 -17.88
CA GLY A 162 -2.39 -8.57 -18.72
C GLY A 162 -2.96 -8.77 -20.13
N ARG A 163 -2.30 -9.59 -20.93
CA ARG A 163 -2.75 -9.92 -22.30
C ARG A 163 -3.94 -10.92 -22.34
N GLY A 164 -4.14 -11.66 -21.26
CA GLY A 164 -5.20 -12.66 -21.12
C GLY A 164 -6.32 -12.20 -20.18
N SER A 165 -7.28 -13.09 -19.93
CA SER A 165 -8.41 -12.85 -19.03
C SER A 165 -8.08 -13.05 -17.54
N TYR A 166 -6.92 -13.62 -17.20
CA TYR A 166 -6.51 -13.84 -15.82
C TYR A 166 -6.07 -12.53 -15.19
N ASN A 167 -6.76 -12.10 -14.12
CA ASN A 167 -6.54 -10.84 -13.43
C ASN A 167 -6.52 -11.02 -11.90
N HIS A 168 -5.64 -11.92 -11.42
CA HIS A 168 -5.50 -12.23 -9.99
C HIS A 168 -4.03 -12.20 -9.57
N LEU A 169 -3.44 -11.01 -9.54
CA LEU A 169 -2.11 -10.79 -9.01
C LEU A 169 -2.11 -10.95 -7.49
N CYS A 170 -1.04 -11.50 -6.93
CA CYS A 170 -0.81 -11.34 -5.49
C CYS A 170 -0.56 -9.86 -5.16
N VAL A 171 -0.87 -9.46 -3.94
CA VAL A 171 -0.78 -8.04 -3.52
C VAL A 171 0.62 -7.45 -3.72
N ARG A 172 1.68 -8.23 -3.51
CA ARG A 172 3.07 -7.79 -3.69
C ARG A 172 3.38 -7.43 -5.15
N SER A 173 2.95 -8.30 -6.07
CA SER A 173 3.11 -8.03 -7.51
C SER A 173 2.26 -6.85 -7.97
N ALA A 174 1.03 -6.75 -7.49
CA ALA A 174 0.16 -5.62 -7.79
C ALA A 174 0.78 -4.31 -7.29
N ALA A 175 1.27 -4.28 -6.04
CA ALA A 175 1.93 -3.12 -5.45
C ALA A 175 3.16 -2.69 -6.27
N ALA A 176 4.02 -3.63 -6.68
CA ALA A 176 5.20 -3.33 -7.48
C ALA A 176 4.83 -2.71 -8.83
N ILE A 177 3.90 -3.31 -9.56
CA ILE A 177 3.46 -2.83 -10.88
C ILE A 177 2.79 -1.46 -10.77
N ILE A 178 1.94 -1.27 -9.77
CA ILE A 178 1.20 -0.02 -9.58
C ILE A 178 2.15 1.12 -9.19
N MET A 179 3.08 0.87 -8.28
CA MET A 179 4.10 1.87 -7.93
C MET A 179 5.00 2.21 -9.12
N ASP A 180 5.39 1.23 -9.93
CA ASP A 180 6.16 1.48 -11.16
C ASP A 180 5.39 2.38 -12.12
N ARG A 181 4.10 2.11 -12.37
CA ARG A 181 3.26 2.92 -13.26
C ARG A 181 3.04 4.36 -12.77
N LEU A 182 2.93 4.54 -11.44
CA LEU A 182 2.63 5.84 -10.85
C LEU A 182 3.89 6.68 -10.55
N LEU A 183 4.97 6.05 -10.11
CA LEU A 183 6.14 6.72 -9.55
C LEU A 183 7.43 6.42 -10.33
N GLY A 184 7.46 5.34 -11.10
CA GLY A 184 8.62 4.92 -11.86
C GLY A 184 8.95 5.87 -13.01
N GLU A 185 10.13 5.68 -13.60
CA GLU A 185 10.57 6.41 -14.78
C GLU A 185 9.65 6.10 -15.97
N ALA A 186 9.21 7.13 -16.66
CA ALA A 186 8.36 6.98 -17.85
C ALA A 186 9.20 6.50 -19.06
N TRP A 187 9.70 5.28 -18.99
CA TRP A 187 10.55 4.68 -20.01
C TRP A 187 9.86 4.54 -21.39
N TRP A 188 8.52 4.56 -21.41
CA TRP A 188 7.72 4.52 -22.64
C TRP A 188 7.57 5.88 -23.33
N GLU A 189 8.04 6.96 -22.71
CA GLU A 189 8.04 8.31 -23.27
C GLU A 189 9.39 8.71 -23.91
N LYS A 190 10.37 7.78 -23.92
CA LYS A 190 11.72 8.01 -24.44
C LYS A 190 11.86 7.66 -25.91
#